data_4e5c0e87b3c4a8d9c0eed27498865d3d
#
_entry.id   4e5c0e87b3c4a8d9c0eed27498865d3d
#
_cell.length_a   1.000
_cell.length_b   1.000
_cell.length_c   1.000
_cell.angle_alpha   90.00
_cell.angle_beta   90.00
_cell.angle_gamma   90.00
#
_symmetry.space_group_name_H-M   'P 1'
#
loop_
_entity.id
_entity.type
_entity.pdbx_description
1 polymer ?
#
loop_
_entity_poly.entity_id
_entity_poly.type
_entity_poly.pdbx_seq_one_letter_code
_entity_poly.pdbx_strand_id
1 'polypeptide(L)'
;TGELWPKTNCNKFACLAGTVKWTLCVLSFQVLLPAASLLQLMDVRQVCCEFLQSQLHPTNCLGIRAFADLHTCTQLLNQAHAYAEQHFTEVVQGEEFLGLSLQQVCSLISSDKLTVSTEEKVFEAMIAWIKHDKPARLEYMPKLMEHVRLPLLSRDYLVQIVEEEALIKNNNTCKDFLIEAMKYHLLPADQRHLIKTDRTRPRTPISIPKVMIVVGGQAPKAIRSVECYDFQEDRWYQVADLPSRRCRAGVVSMAGRVYAVGGFNSSLRERTVDVYDGVRDQWSAVASMQERRSTLGAAVLADLLYAVGGFNGSIGLSTVEAYNYKSNEWMYVASMNTRRSSVGVGVVDGKLYAVGGYDGASRQCLSTVEEYDPVTDQWCYVADMSTRRSGAGVGVLGGQLYAAGGHDGPLVRKSVEVYDPQTNTWRLVCDMNMCRRNAGVCAINGLLYVIGGDDGSCNLSSVEFYNPATDKWSLIPTNMSNGRSYAGVAVIDKPL
;
A
#
# COMPACT_ATOMS: atom_id res chain seq x y z
N THR A 1 -1.33 26.23 25.71
CA THR A 1 -1.44 24.87 26.23
C THR A 1 -2.57 24.16 25.48
N GLY A 2 -2.28 23.84 24.20
CA GLY A 2 -3.20 23.11 23.34
C GLY A 2 -3.06 21.61 23.54
N GLU A 3 -4.17 20.91 23.53
CA GLU A 3 -4.20 19.43 23.62
C GLU A 3 -3.50 18.81 22.41
N LEU A 4 -2.31 18.26 22.59
CA LEU A 4 -1.43 17.71 21.55
C LEU A 4 -1.80 16.27 21.09
N TRP A 5 -2.92 15.68 21.60
CA TRP A 5 -3.18 14.25 21.36
C TRP A 5 -4.67 13.93 21.15
N PRO A 6 -5.02 13.12 20.11
CA PRO A 6 -6.40 12.67 19.96
C PRO A 6 -6.80 11.69 21.07
N LYS A 7 -8.00 11.88 21.62
CA LYS A 7 -8.61 11.02 22.64
C LYS A 7 -9.03 9.66 22.04
N THR A 8 -8.13 8.68 21.94
CA THR A 8 -8.56 7.30 21.65
C THR A 8 -7.62 6.24 22.23
N ASN A 9 -8.25 5.32 22.97
CA ASN A 9 -7.82 3.99 23.44
C ASN A 9 -6.89 3.89 24.64
N CYS A 10 -7.52 3.98 25.81
CA CYS A 10 -7.02 3.43 27.07
C CYS A 10 -7.49 1.97 27.28
N ASN A 11 -6.93 0.97 26.64
CA ASN A 11 -7.19 -0.42 27.04
C ASN A 11 -6.16 -1.37 26.47
N LYS A 12 -5.01 -1.49 27.12
CA LYS A 12 -4.17 -2.70 27.16
C LYS A 12 -2.77 -2.43 27.69
N PHE A 13 -2.61 -2.26 28.99
CA PHE A 13 -1.34 -2.58 29.64
C PHE A 13 -1.64 -3.15 31.04
N ALA A 14 -1.52 -4.49 31.13
CA ALA A 14 -1.40 -5.16 32.42
C ALA A 14 0.09 -5.15 32.76
N CYS A 15 0.49 -4.34 33.73
CA CYS A 15 1.86 -4.28 34.21
C CYS A 15 2.21 -5.54 35.00
N LEU A 16 3.32 -6.17 34.65
CA LEU A 16 3.97 -7.30 35.35
C LEU A 16 4.59 -6.83 36.68
N ALA A 17 3.79 -6.54 37.64
CA ALA A 17 4.15 -6.56 39.08
C ALA A 17 2.87 -6.48 39.90
N GLY A 18 2.56 -7.53 40.57
CA GLY A 18 1.46 -7.81 41.48
C GLY A 18 0.48 -6.68 41.83
N THR A 19 -0.76 -6.90 41.44
CA THR A 19 -1.99 -6.40 42.12
C THR A 19 -2.39 -4.92 42.03
N VAL A 20 -1.96 -4.14 40.99
CA VAL A 20 -2.60 -2.83 40.76
C VAL A 20 -2.86 -2.65 39.26
N LYS A 21 -4.14 -2.67 38.84
CA LYS A 21 -4.57 -2.28 37.49
C LYS A 21 -4.46 -0.76 37.36
N TRP A 22 -3.41 -0.26 36.72
CA TRP A 22 -3.29 1.13 36.33
C TRP A 22 -3.90 1.32 34.93
N THR A 23 -4.96 2.08 34.81
CA THR A 23 -5.43 2.59 33.51
C THR A 23 -4.61 3.85 33.22
N LEU A 24 -3.52 3.70 32.49
CA LEU A 24 -2.64 4.82 32.12
C LEU A 24 -3.22 5.54 30.89
N CYS A 25 -3.54 6.81 31.03
CA CYS A 25 -3.90 7.72 29.94
C CYS A 25 -2.62 8.30 29.32
N VAL A 26 -2.64 8.69 28.04
CA VAL A 26 -1.51 9.31 27.32
C VAL A 26 -0.92 10.50 28.07
N LEU A 27 -1.75 11.30 28.74
CA LEU A 27 -1.32 12.41 29.61
C LEU A 27 -0.44 11.95 30.78
N SER A 28 -0.59 10.72 31.24
CA SER A 28 0.21 10.16 32.33
C SER A 28 1.66 9.84 31.88
N PHE A 29 1.89 9.50 30.62
CA PHE A 29 3.22 9.20 30.11
C PHE A 29 4.11 10.43 29.97
N GLN A 30 3.54 11.59 29.68
CA GLN A 30 4.30 12.86 29.63
C GLN A 30 4.85 13.26 30.99
N VAL A 31 4.22 12.81 32.08
CA VAL A 31 4.68 13.05 33.44
C VAL A 31 5.51 11.87 33.96
N LEU A 32 5.13 10.65 33.60
CA LEU A 32 5.76 9.42 34.11
C LEU A 32 7.16 9.19 33.57
N LEU A 33 7.40 9.46 32.28
CA LEU A 33 8.71 9.25 31.67
C LEU A 33 9.79 10.21 32.24
N PRO A 34 9.55 11.51 32.40
CA PRO A 34 10.47 12.39 33.12
C PRO A 34 10.74 11.94 34.54
N ALA A 35 9.69 11.58 35.30
CA ALA A 35 9.81 11.09 36.66
C ALA A 35 10.63 9.78 36.72
N ALA A 36 10.36 8.82 35.85
CA ALA A 36 11.11 7.57 35.75
C ALA A 36 12.59 7.82 35.42
N SER A 37 12.86 8.79 34.53
CA SER A 37 14.23 9.20 34.18
C SER A 37 14.96 9.83 35.36
N LEU A 38 14.32 10.71 36.11
CA LEU A 38 14.90 11.35 37.30
C LEU A 38 15.15 10.36 38.44
N LEU A 39 14.23 9.40 38.63
CA LEU A 39 14.34 8.38 39.67
C LEU A 39 15.14 7.17 39.25
N GLN A 40 15.70 7.16 38.02
CA GLN A 40 16.46 6.06 37.44
C GLN A 40 15.71 4.72 37.39
N LEU A 41 14.37 4.77 37.25
CA LEU A 41 13.51 3.60 37.11
C LEU A 41 13.51 3.12 35.66
N MET A 42 14.56 2.40 35.26
CA MET A 42 14.83 2.07 33.86
C MET A 42 13.74 1.20 33.22
N ASP A 43 13.17 0.25 33.95
CA ASP A 43 12.08 -0.60 33.45
C ASP A 43 10.82 0.22 33.15
N VAL A 44 10.47 1.16 34.02
CA VAL A 44 9.33 2.06 33.82
C VAL A 44 9.56 2.99 32.62
N ARG A 45 10.79 3.51 32.52
CA ARG A 45 11.22 4.32 31.37
C ARG A 45 11.09 3.56 30.06
N GLN A 46 11.54 2.30 30.02
CA GLN A 46 11.47 1.45 28.84
C GLN A 46 10.02 1.22 28.41
N VAL A 47 9.13 0.85 29.32
CA VAL A 47 7.69 0.66 29.05
C VAL A 47 7.04 1.95 28.52
N CYS A 48 7.42 3.13 29.07
CA CYS A 48 6.92 4.41 28.56
C CYS A 48 7.39 4.67 27.12
N CYS A 49 8.65 4.37 26.80
CA CYS A 49 9.18 4.51 25.45
C CYS A 49 8.49 3.57 24.45
N GLU A 50 8.30 2.31 24.81
CA GLU A 50 7.58 1.32 23.98
C GLU A 50 6.13 1.74 23.72
N PHE A 51 5.46 2.26 24.74
CA PHE A 51 4.10 2.81 24.56
C PHE A 51 4.10 3.99 23.59
N LEU A 52 4.96 4.99 23.76
CA LEU A 52 5.04 6.15 22.87
C LEU A 52 5.41 5.75 21.44
N GLN A 53 6.26 4.75 21.28
CA GLN A 53 6.58 4.17 19.98
C GLN A 53 5.33 3.59 19.30
N SER A 54 4.50 2.85 20.04
CA SER A 54 3.25 2.27 19.53
C SER A 54 2.18 3.31 19.16
N GLN A 55 2.35 4.56 19.60
CA GLN A 55 1.44 5.67 19.32
C GLN A 55 1.93 6.60 18.22
N LEU A 56 3.05 6.28 17.56
CA LEU A 56 3.55 7.10 16.44
C LEU A 56 2.51 7.22 15.33
N HIS A 57 2.29 8.46 14.92
CA HIS A 57 1.37 8.83 13.86
C HIS A 57 1.91 10.07 13.13
N PRO A 58 1.59 10.33 11.86
CA PRO A 58 2.09 11.51 11.15
C PRO A 58 1.83 12.85 11.83
N THR A 59 0.76 12.93 12.63
CA THR A 59 0.36 14.17 13.35
C THR A 59 1.05 14.38 14.70
N ASN A 60 1.82 13.39 15.20
CA ASN A 60 2.43 13.45 16.54
C ASN A 60 3.90 13.01 16.60
N CYS A 61 4.43 12.46 15.51
CA CYS A 61 5.77 11.86 15.50
C CYS A 61 6.88 12.90 15.75
N LEU A 62 6.71 14.13 15.30
CA LEU A 62 7.68 15.20 15.53
C LEU A 62 7.66 15.68 16.97
N GLY A 63 6.48 15.75 17.59
CA GLY A 63 6.31 16.03 19.03
C GLY A 63 6.93 14.93 19.90
N ILE A 64 6.68 13.65 19.57
CA ILE A 64 7.31 12.50 20.25
C ILE A 64 8.83 12.54 20.09
N ARG A 65 9.33 12.87 18.89
CA ARG A 65 10.76 13.02 18.62
C ARG A 65 11.39 14.09 19.52
N ALA A 66 10.77 15.27 19.60
CA ALA A 66 11.25 16.37 20.43
C ALA A 66 11.23 16.00 21.92
N PHE A 67 10.19 15.30 22.36
CA PHE A 67 10.07 14.81 23.72
C PHE A 67 11.14 13.75 24.05
N ALA A 68 11.41 12.82 23.14
CA ALA A 68 12.45 11.81 23.29
C ALA A 68 13.85 12.42 23.33
N ASP A 69 14.10 13.46 22.56
CA ASP A 69 15.37 14.22 22.58
C ASP A 69 15.58 14.91 23.92
N LEU A 70 14.56 15.64 24.39
CA LEU A 70 14.58 16.34 25.70
C LEU A 70 14.90 15.39 26.85
N HIS A 71 14.39 14.15 26.81
CA HIS A 71 14.57 13.17 27.88
C HIS A 71 15.64 12.13 27.57
N THR A 72 16.49 12.37 26.55
CA THR A 72 17.62 11.49 26.18
C THR A 72 17.22 10.03 25.94
N CYS A 73 16.02 9.81 25.39
CA CYS A 73 15.51 8.49 24.99
C CYS A 73 15.97 8.16 23.56
N THR A 74 17.25 7.85 23.39
CA THR A 74 17.91 7.71 22.07
C THR A 74 17.19 6.72 21.14
N GLN A 75 16.71 5.59 21.65
CA GLN A 75 16.00 4.60 20.85
C GLN A 75 14.67 5.17 20.32
N LEU A 76 13.84 5.76 21.18
CA LEU A 76 12.58 6.39 20.79
C LEU A 76 12.81 7.58 19.85
N LEU A 77 13.86 8.38 20.08
CA LEU A 77 14.26 9.48 19.21
C LEU A 77 14.55 9.00 17.79
N ASN A 78 15.36 7.94 17.65
CA ASN A 78 15.72 7.38 16.35
C ASN A 78 14.49 6.77 15.64
N GLN A 79 13.63 6.10 16.37
CA GLN A 79 12.39 5.50 15.83
C GLN A 79 11.40 6.56 15.37
N ALA A 80 11.18 7.63 16.17
CA ALA A 80 10.31 8.73 15.79
C ALA A 80 10.86 9.52 14.59
N HIS A 81 12.19 9.66 14.51
CA HIS A 81 12.84 10.27 13.35
C HIS A 81 12.69 9.40 12.09
N ALA A 82 12.97 8.12 12.18
CA ALA A 82 12.76 7.18 11.07
C ALA A 82 11.30 7.12 10.62
N TYR A 83 10.36 7.19 11.56
CA TYR A 83 8.94 7.27 11.25
C TYR A 83 8.59 8.54 10.44
N ALA A 84 9.13 9.70 10.86
CA ALA A 84 8.93 10.96 10.14
C ALA A 84 9.55 10.93 8.72
N GLU A 85 10.70 10.28 8.54
CA GLU A 85 11.32 10.06 7.22
C GLU A 85 10.48 9.16 6.32
N GLN A 86 9.90 8.10 6.88
CA GLN A 86 9.07 7.12 6.16
C GLN A 86 7.71 7.68 5.74
N HIS A 87 7.08 8.49 6.59
CA HIS A 87 5.77 9.09 6.38
C HIS A 87 5.85 10.58 6.02
N PHE A 88 6.94 11.02 5.43
CA PHE A 88 7.24 12.43 5.19
C PHE A 88 6.08 13.19 4.53
N THR A 89 5.47 12.62 3.50
CA THR A 89 4.39 13.30 2.74
C THR A 89 3.17 13.63 3.60
N GLU A 90 2.87 12.79 4.59
CA GLU A 90 1.76 13.01 5.54
C GLU A 90 2.18 13.95 6.68
N VAL A 91 3.39 13.78 7.18
CA VAL A 91 3.96 14.58 8.27
C VAL A 91 4.03 16.07 7.92
N VAL A 92 4.44 16.40 6.70
CA VAL A 92 4.59 17.81 6.28
C VAL A 92 3.27 18.54 6.10
N GLN A 93 2.14 17.83 6.10
CA GLN A 93 0.80 18.42 6.09
C GLN A 93 0.33 18.84 7.48
N GLY A 94 1.03 18.39 8.53
CA GLY A 94 0.67 18.64 9.93
C GLY A 94 1.23 19.97 10.48
N GLU A 95 0.55 20.52 11.48
CA GLU A 95 1.00 21.76 12.16
C GLU A 95 2.34 21.59 12.88
N GLU A 96 2.66 20.38 13.35
CA GLU A 96 3.94 20.09 14.00
C GLU A 96 5.13 20.39 13.08
N PHE A 97 5.02 20.09 11.78
CA PHE A 97 6.06 20.39 10.80
C PHE A 97 6.26 21.89 10.63
N LEU A 98 5.17 22.64 10.57
CA LEU A 98 5.21 24.09 10.42
C LEU A 98 5.83 24.80 11.65
N GLY A 99 5.77 24.15 12.81
CA GLY A 99 6.37 24.62 14.08
C GLY A 99 7.86 24.29 14.24
N LEU A 100 8.47 23.52 13.34
CA LEU A 100 9.89 23.13 13.45
C LEU A 100 10.84 24.32 13.32
N SER A 101 11.98 24.25 14.02
CA SER A 101 13.10 25.15 13.80
C SER A 101 13.79 24.90 12.44
N LEU A 102 14.52 25.90 11.94
CA LEU A 102 15.32 25.76 10.71
C LEU A 102 16.22 24.51 10.73
N GLN A 103 16.92 24.29 11.83
CA GLN A 103 17.83 23.15 11.96
C GLN A 103 17.09 21.81 11.86
N GLN A 104 15.91 21.71 12.46
CA GLN A 104 15.08 20.51 12.39
C GLN A 104 14.53 20.26 10.98
N VAL A 105 14.09 21.31 10.29
CA VAL A 105 13.65 21.20 8.89
C VAL A 105 14.82 20.79 8.00
N CYS A 106 15.97 21.44 8.09
CA CYS A 106 17.17 21.08 7.33
C CYS A 106 17.56 19.62 7.58
N SER A 107 17.57 19.18 8.85
CA SER A 107 17.88 17.79 9.21
C SER A 107 16.92 16.79 8.57
N LEU A 108 15.63 17.14 8.48
CA LEU A 108 14.63 16.25 7.90
C LEU A 108 14.73 16.23 6.36
N ILE A 109 14.72 17.40 5.69
CA ILE A 109 14.72 17.46 4.22
C ILE A 109 16.06 17.09 3.58
N SER A 110 17.17 17.15 4.32
CA SER A 110 18.49 16.71 3.82
C SER A 110 18.65 15.17 3.82
N SER A 111 17.83 14.46 4.58
CA SER A 111 17.99 13.01 4.74
C SER A 111 17.83 12.25 3.42
N ASP A 112 18.81 11.40 3.11
CA ASP A 112 18.74 10.46 1.99
C ASP A 112 17.63 9.42 2.15
N LYS A 113 17.16 9.22 3.38
CA LYS A 113 16.22 8.16 3.75
C LYS A 113 14.74 8.55 3.60
N LEU A 114 14.45 9.78 3.20
CA LEU A 114 13.07 10.23 2.99
C LEU A 114 12.34 9.35 1.98
N THR A 115 11.17 8.88 2.37
CA THR A 115 10.23 8.18 1.48
C THR A 115 9.31 9.21 0.83
N VAL A 116 9.63 9.57 -0.40
CA VAL A 116 8.84 10.51 -1.21
C VAL A 116 8.65 9.94 -2.60
N SER A 117 7.46 10.13 -3.17
CA SER A 117 7.16 9.72 -4.54
C SER A 117 7.93 10.55 -5.57
N THR A 118 8.02 11.84 -5.31
CA THR A 118 8.74 12.82 -6.13
C THR A 118 9.39 13.87 -5.24
N GLU A 119 10.49 14.44 -5.71
CA GLU A 119 11.19 15.53 -5.01
C GLU A 119 10.34 16.83 -4.95
N GLU A 120 9.29 16.90 -5.76
CA GLU A 120 8.30 17.99 -5.73
C GLU A 120 7.67 18.14 -4.35
N LYS A 121 7.41 17.02 -3.63
CA LYS A 121 6.86 17.05 -2.28
C LYS A 121 7.80 17.69 -1.26
N VAL A 122 9.10 17.53 -1.44
CA VAL A 122 10.10 18.19 -0.59
C VAL A 122 10.13 19.69 -0.86
N PHE A 123 10.07 20.09 -2.13
CA PHE A 123 9.99 21.50 -2.52
C PHE A 123 8.71 22.16 -1.96
N GLU A 124 7.55 21.53 -2.15
CA GLU A 124 6.25 22.00 -1.63
C GLU A 124 6.29 22.20 -0.10
N ALA A 125 6.84 21.22 0.62
CA ALA A 125 6.96 21.27 2.08
C ALA A 125 7.84 22.43 2.53
N MET A 126 8.97 22.64 1.88
CA MET A 126 9.88 23.77 2.14
C MET A 126 9.17 25.10 1.94
N ILE A 127 8.48 25.27 0.83
CA ILE A 127 7.73 26.50 0.50
C ILE A 127 6.61 26.73 1.54
N ALA A 128 5.87 25.70 1.92
CA ALA A 128 4.81 25.79 2.93
C ALA A 128 5.38 26.24 4.29
N TRP A 129 6.51 25.68 4.71
CA TRP A 129 7.16 26.08 5.97
C TRP A 129 7.61 27.55 5.95
N ILE A 130 8.18 28.04 4.84
CA ILE A 130 8.58 29.45 4.71
C ILE A 130 7.34 30.37 4.72
N LYS A 131 6.30 30.01 3.95
CA LYS A 131 5.08 30.82 3.84
C LYS A 131 4.29 30.89 5.16
N HIS A 132 4.45 29.92 6.05
CA HIS A 132 3.79 29.92 7.36
C HIS A 132 4.22 31.11 8.24
N ASP A 133 5.50 31.50 8.20
CA ASP A 133 6.01 32.71 8.88
C ASP A 133 7.02 33.41 7.96
N LYS A 134 6.53 33.98 6.87
CA LYS A 134 7.34 34.57 5.83
C LYS A 134 8.29 35.67 6.33
N PRO A 135 7.88 36.59 7.24
CA PRO A 135 8.77 37.61 7.71
C PRO A 135 10.03 37.11 8.43
N ALA A 136 9.87 36.05 9.22
CA ALA A 136 10.96 35.46 10.01
C ALA A 136 11.77 34.42 9.23
N ARG A 137 11.23 33.81 8.15
CA ARG A 137 11.81 32.61 7.50
C ARG A 137 12.32 32.84 6.09
N LEU A 138 12.02 34.01 5.49
CA LEU A 138 12.41 34.30 4.09
C LEU A 138 13.93 34.24 3.89
N GLU A 139 14.71 34.70 4.86
CA GLU A 139 16.18 34.68 4.79
C GLU A 139 16.77 33.24 4.72
N TYR A 140 16.03 32.23 5.18
CA TYR A 140 16.48 30.84 5.19
C TYR A 140 16.27 30.11 3.86
N MET A 141 15.60 30.74 2.90
CA MET A 141 15.29 30.15 1.60
C MET A 141 16.51 29.53 0.90
N PRO A 142 17.67 30.22 0.75
CA PRO A 142 18.84 29.65 0.09
C PRO A 142 19.35 28.40 0.79
N LYS A 143 19.37 28.41 2.13
CA LYS A 143 19.85 27.29 2.93
C LYS A 143 18.97 26.05 2.79
N LEU A 144 17.66 26.22 2.71
CA LEU A 144 16.72 25.12 2.50
C LEU A 144 16.80 24.59 1.07
N MET A 145 16.93 25.46 0.07
CA MET A 145 17.11 25.10 -1.35
C MET A 145 18.34 24.21 -1.58
N GLU A 146 19.38 24.35 -0.78
CA GLU A 146 20.56 23.51 -0.82
C GLU A 146 20.25 22.02 -0.64
N HIS A 147 19.19 21.71 0.12
CA HIS A 147 18.77 20.33 0.46
C HIS A 147 17.69 19.77 -0.47
N VAL A 148 17.08 20.62 -1.32
CA VAL A 148 16.09 20.17 -2.31
C VAL A 148 16.82 19.75 -3.59
N ARG A 149 16.53 18.57 -4.10
CA ARG A 149 17.20 17.97 -5.26
C ARG A 149 16.54 18.44 -6.56
N LEU A 150 16.63 19.75 -6.85
CA LEU A 150 16.01 20.36 -8.04
C LEU A 150 16.32 19.64 -9.35
N PRO A 151 17.54 19.11 -9.61
CA PRO A 151 17.84 18.37 -10.83
C PRO A 151 16.98 17.10 -11.01
N LEU A 152 16.34 16.57 -9.94
CA LEU A 152 15.49 15.40 -9.99
C LEU A 152 14.00 15.74 -10.23
N LEU A 153 13.64 17.02 -10.25
CA LEU A 153 12.29 17.46 -10.60
C LEU A 153 12.04 17.33 -12.11
N SER A 154 10.78 17.22 -12.51
CA SER A 154 10.43 17.24 -13.93
C SER A 154 10.72 18.61 -14.57
N ARG A 155 11.01 18.62 -15.87
CA ARG A 155 11.25 19.88 -16.61
C ARG A 155 10.05 20.83 -16.52
N ASP A 156 8.86 20.28 -16.66
CA ASP A 156 7.63 21.07 -16.64
C ASP A 156 7.42 21.69 -15.27
N TYR A 157 7.68 20.94 -14.19
CA TYR A 157 7.57 21.47 -12.84
C TYR A 157 8.60 22.57 -12.54
N LEU A 158 9.85 22.41 -13.02
CA LEU A 158 10.89 23.43 -12.88
C LEU A 158 10.48 24.76 -13.53
N VAL A 159 9.93 24.71 -14.75
CA VAL A 159 9.56 25.92 -15.52
C VAL A 159 8.24 26.50 -15.02
N GLN A 160 7.21 25.69 -14.78
CA GLN A 160 5.87 26.18 -14.48
C GLN A 160 5.68 26.57 -13.01
N ILE A 161 6.39 25.91 -12.10
CA ILE A 161 6.19 26.08 -10.64
C ILE A 161 7.41 26.71 -9.98
N VAL A 162 8.59 26.12 -10.15
CA VAL A 162 9.80 26.58 -9.42
C VAL A 162 10.27 27.94 -9.92
N GLU A 163 10.34 28.13 -11.22
CA GLU A 163 10.73 29.41 -11.82
C GLU A 163 9.73 30.55 -11.53
N GLU A 164 8.44 30.21 -11.48
CA GLU A 164 7.35 31.15 -11.21
C GLU A 164 7.18 31.48 -9.72
N GLU A 165 7.78 30.72 -8.79
CA GLU A 165 7.68 31.00 -7.37
C GLU A 165 8.38 32.35 -7.02
N ALA A 166 7.59 33.27 -6.51
CA ALA A 166 8.06 34.65 -6.21
C ALA A 166 9.22 34.68 -5.21
N LEU A 167 9.34 33.73 -4.32
CA LEU A 167 10.42 33.61 -3.35
C LEU A 167 11.77 33.32 -4.04
N ILE A 168 11.75 32.57 -5.14
CA ILE A 168 12.94 32.24 -5.94
C ILE A 168 13.30 33.38 -6.88
N LYS A 169 12.32 33.98 -7.53
CA LYS A 169 12.55 35.10 -8.47
C LYS A 169 13.33 36.26 -7.88
N ASN A 170 13.19 36.48 -6.58
CA ASN A 170 13.81 37.60 -5.88
C ASN A 170 15.13 37.25 -5.15
N ASN A 171 15.65 36.03 -5.34
CA ASN A 171 16.85 35.57 -4.66
C ASN A 171 17.86 34.95 -5.65
N ASN A 172 19.03 35.63 -5.80
CA ASN A 172 20.02 35.20 -6.77
C ASN A 172 20.62 33.83 -6.47
N THR A 173 20.87 33.51 -5.20
CA THR A 173 21.41 32.20 -4.81
C THR A 173 20.42 31.08 -5.15
N CYS A 174 19.11 31.30 -4.95
CA CYS A 174 18.08 30.34 -5.34
C CYS A 174 18.00 30.16 -6.86
N LYS A 175 18.25 31.23 -7.63
CA LYS A 175 18.34 31.15 -9.10
C LYS A 175 19.54 30.31 -9.56
N ASP A 176 20.66 30.35 -8.85
CA ASP A 176 21.81 29.50 -9.18
C ASP A 176 21.49 28.04 -9.08
N PHE A 177 20.72 27.61 -8.05
CA PHE A 177 20.23 26.23 -7.92
C PHE A 177 19.25 25.86 -9.05
N LEU A 178 18.40 26.77 -9.47
CA LEU A 178 17.51 26.54 -10.62
C LEU A 178 18.30 26.39 -11.92
N ILE A 179 19.31 27.26 -12.15
CA ILE A 179 20.21 27.16 -13.30
C ILE A 179 20.97 25.84 -13.31
N GLU A 180 21.43 25.35 -12.16
CA GLU A 180 22.05 24.02 -12.03
C GLU A 180 21.10 22.90 -12.49
N ALA A 181 19.85 22.94 -12.04
CA ALA A 181 18.84 21.96 -12.43
C ALA A 181 18.51 22.03 -13.93
N MET A 182 18.38 23.22 -14.49
CA MET A 182 18.15 23.41 -15.92
C MET A 182 19.34 22.90 -16.76
N LYS A 183 20.58 23.19 -16.36
CA LYS A 183 21.78 22.66 -17.01
C LYS A 183 21.79 21.11 -17.02
N TYR A 184 21.44 20.48 -15.89
CA TYR A 184 21.31 19.03 -15.81
C TYR A 184 20.33 18.47 -16.83
N HIS A 185 19.19 19.13 -17.03
CA HIS A 185 18.17 18.71 -17.98
C HIS A 185 18.51 19.00 -19.45
N LEU A 186 19.37 19.96 -19.71
CA LEU A 186 19.87 20.26 -21.06
C LEU A 186 20.86 19.20 -21.56
N LEU A 187 21.51 18.47 -20.66
CA LEU A 187 22.41 17.38 -21.05
C LEU A 187 21.63 16.18 -21.58
N PRO A 188 22.16 15.52 -22.63
CA PRO A 188 21.68 14.20 -23.05
C PRO A 188 21.66 13.20 -21.88
N ALA A 189 20.73 12.25 -21.89
CA ALA A 189 20.53 11.32 -20.79
C ALA A 189 21.80 10.50 -20.44
N ASP A 190 22.57 10.14 -21.45
CA ASP A 190 23.85 9.42 -21.36
C ASP A 190 24.98 10.25 -20.72
N GLN A 191 24.89 11.58 -20.72
CA GLN A 191 25.89 12.48 -20.17
C GLN A 191 25.54 13.03 -18.77
N ARG A 192 24.33 12.84 -18.30
CA ARG A 192 23.88 13.32 -16.98
C ARG A 192 24.67 12.75 -15.82
N HIS A 193 25.19 11.53 -15.96
CA HIS A 193 26.03 10.88 -14.97
C HIS A 193 27.38 11.58 -14.72
N LEU A 194 27.78 12.53 -15.59
CA LEU A 194 28.99 13.34 -15.43
C LEU A 194 28.80 14.45 -14.39
N ILE A 195 27.57 14.90 -14.16
CA ILE A 195 27.27 15.86 -13.09
C ILE A 195 26.96 15.10 -11.81
N LYS A 196 27.93 15.03 -10.91
CA LYS A 196 27.83 14.38 -9.62
C LYS A 196 27.81 15.41 -8.50
N THR A 197 26.65 15.87 -8.13
CA THR A 197 26.41 16.66 -6.92
C THR A 197 25.50 15.88 -5.97
N ASP A 198 25.46 16.24 -4.70
CA ASP A 198 24.55 15.62 -3.75
C ASP A 198 23.08 15.77 -4.19
N ARG A 199 22.77 16.84 -4.93
CA ARG A 199 21.43 17.10 -5.45
C ARG A 199 21.07 16.31 -6.71
N THR A 200 22.03 15.68 -7.39
CA THR A 200 21.78 14.82 -8.56
C THR A 200 21.65 13.33 -8.16
N ARG A 201 21.92 13.00 -6.90
CA ARG A 201 21.79 11.64 -6.38
C ARG A 201 20.35 11.40 -5.90
N PRO A 202 19.67 10.32 -6.35
CA PRO A 202 18.37 9.94 -5.83
C PRO A 202 18.42 9.63 -4.33
N ARG A 203 17.31 9.86 -3.62
CA ARG A 203 17.18 9.40 -2.23
C ARG A 203 17.14 7.88 -2.18
N THR A 204 17.59 7.31 -1.08
CA THR A 204 17.59 5.87 -0.81
C THR A 204 16.69 5.61 0.41
N PRO A 205 15.36 5.66 0.24
CA PRO A 205 14.44 5.50 1.36
C PRO A 205 14.63 4.14 2.02
N ILE A 206 14.52 4.10 3.34
CA ILE A 206 14.39 2.84 4.05
C ILE A 206 13.00 2.31 3.73
N SER A 207 12.92 1.16 3.05
CA SER A 207 11.63 0.53 2.78
C SER A 207 10.95 0.22 4.11
N ILE A 208 9.70 0.66 4.25
CA ILE A 208 8.85 0.25 5.37
C ILE A 208 8.68 -1.26 5.25
N PRO A 209 8.94 -2.04 6.33
CA PRO A 209 8.67 -3.47 6.30
C PRO A 209 7.23 -3.74 5.89
N LYS A 210 7.03 -4.70 5.02
CA LYS A 210 5.71 -5.09 4.53
C LYS A 210 5.29 -6.42 5.12
N VAL A 211 3.98 -6.60 5.21
CA VAL A 211 3.35 -7.88 5.54
C VAL A 211 2.29 -8.20 4.52
N MET A 212 2.08 -9.49 4.30
CA MET A 212 1.03 -10.01 3.42
C MET A 212 -0.12 -10.52 4.27
N ILE A 213 -1.32 -10.00 4.03
CA ILE A 213 -2.54 -10.38 4.73
C ILE A 213 -3.36 -11.30 3.82
N VAL A 214 -3.65 -12.51 4.29
CA VAL A 214 -4.47 -13.52 3.61
C VAL A 214 -5.81 -13.61 4.30
N VAL A 215 -6.87 -13.23 3.60
CA VAL A 215 -8.19 -12.98 4.16
C VAL A 215 -9.18 -14.07 3.77
N GLY A 216 -9.70 -14.80 4.75
CA GLY A 216 -10.76 -15.77 4.57
C GLY A 216 -10.40 -16.88 3.58
N GLY A 217 -11.32 -17.19 2.69
CA GLY A 217 -11.23 -18.27 1.72
C GLY A 217 -12.11 -19.45 2.05
N GLN A 218 -11.86 -20.57 1.40
CA GLN A 218 -12.64 -21.81 1.50
C GLN A 218 -11.75 -22.99 1.88
N ALA A 219 -12.14 -23.71 2.95
CA ALA A 219 -11.40 -24.86 3.48
C ALA A 219 -12.28 -25.82 4.32
N PRO A 220 -13.07 -26.72 3.80
CA PRO A 220 -13.79 -26.78 2.52
C PRO A 220 -14.97 -25.80 2.42
N LYS A 221 -15.42 -25.22 3.53
CA LYS A 221 -16.44 -24.17 3.60
C LYS A 221 -15.79 -22.83 3.81
N ALA A 222 -16.53 -21.75 3.59
CA ALA A 222 -16.04 -20.41 3.87
C ALA A 222 -15.56 -20.27 5.32
N ILE A 223 -14.42 -19.63 5.52
CA ILE A 223 -13.77 -19.45 6.83
C ILE A 223 -13.70 -17.95 7.21
N ARG A 224 -13.40 -17.69 8.49
CA ARG A 224 -13.23 -16.35 9.04
C ARG A 224 -11.77 -15.98 9.26
N SER A 225 -10.90 -16.98 9.32
CA SER A 225 -9.52 -16.78 9.72
C SER A 225 -8.77 -15.88 8.73
N VAL A 226 -7.92 -15.03 9.30
CA VAL A 226 -7.03 -14.12 8.58
C VAL A 226 -5.60 -14.38 9.07
N GLU A 227 -4.70 -14.65 8.13
CA GLU A 227 -3.30 -14.92 8.43
C GLU A 227 -2.42 -13.82 7.85
N CYS A 228 -1.37 -13.49 8.58
CA CYS A 228 -0.38 -12.51 8.19
C CYS A 228 0.97 -13.19 8.01
N TYR A 229 1.66 -12.90 6.90
CA TYR A 229 3.02 -13.32 6.67
C TYR A 229 3.97 -12.13 6.77
N ASP A 230 4.94 -12.25 7.64
CA ASP A 230 5.99 -11.27 7.83
C ASP A 230 7.21 -11.64 6.99
N PHE A 231 7.53 -10.82 5.98
CA PHE A 231 8.66 -11.05 5.07
C PHE A 231 10.03 -10.88 5.71
N GLN A 232 10.13 -10.18 6.84
CA GLN A 232 11.39 -10.02 7.56
C GLN A 232 11.68 -11.21 8.46
N GLU A 233 10.63 -11.73 9.13
CA GLU A 233 10.74 -12.83 10.09
C GLU A 233 10.52 -14.20 9.43
N ASP A 234 10.10 -14.22 8.15
CA ASP A 234 9.74 -15.43 7.39
C ASP A 234 8.74 -16.31 8.16
N ARG A 235 7.72 -15.67 8.73
CA ARG A 235 6.79 -16.29 9.68
C ARG A 235 5.34 -15.92 9.42
N TRP A 236 4.46 -16.94 9.57
CA TRP A 236 3.01 -16.77 9.61
C TRP A 236 2.50 -16.56 11.04
N TYR A 237 1.51 -15.68 11.20
CA TYR A 237 0.78 -15.52 12.46
C TYR A 237 -0.68 -15.12 12.19
N GLN A 238 -1.54 -15.44 13.15
CA GLN A 238 -2.96 -15.11 13.09
C GLN A 238 -3.16 -13.63 13.48
N VAL A 239 -4.07 -12.97 12.78
CA VAL A 239 -4.58 -11.64 13.12
C VAL A 239 -6.09 -11.75 13.35
N ALA A 240 -6.77 -10.61 13.63
CA ALA A 240 -8.19 -10.61 13.94
C ALA A 240 -9.01 -11.30 12.83
N ASP A 241 -9.87 -12.21 13.24
CA ASP A 241 -10.82 -12.89 12.36
C ASP A 241 -11.82 -11.90 11.73
N LEU A 242 -12.26 -12.21 10.51
CA LEU A 242 -13.39 -11.53 9.88
C LEU A 242 -14.65 -11.57 10.78
N PRO A 243 -15.51 -10.55 10.75
CA PRO A 243 -16.78 -10.55 11.47
C PRO A 243 -17.69 -11.71 11.07
N SER A 244 -17.62 -12.14 9.81
CA SER A 244 -18.36 -13.28 9.27
C SER A 244 -17.49 -14.11 8.32
N ARG A 245 -17.90 -15.36 8.07
CA ARG A 245 -17.24 -16.23 7.08
C ARG A 245 -17.30 -15.59 5.70
N ARG A 246 -16.18 -15.63 4.98
CA ARG A 246 -16.08 -14.99 3.66
C ARG A 246 -15.05 -15.69 2.78
N CYS A 247 -15.51 -16.18 1.65
CA CYS A 247 -14.66 -16.64 0.54
C CYS A 247 -15.10 -15.96 -0.75
N ARG A 248 -14.32 -16.06 -1.80
CA ARG A 248 -14.65 -15.50 -3.14
C ARG A 248 -14.85 -14.00 -3.12
N ALA A 249 -14.23 -13.33 -2.16
CA ALA A 249 -14.23 -11.88 -2.03
C ALA A 249 -13.13 -11.24 -2.88
N GLY A 250 -13.34 -9.97 -3.24
CA GLY A 250 -12.25 -9.12 -3.69
C GLY A 250 -11.51 -8.55 -2.47
N VAL A 251 -10.20 -8.61 -2.47
CA VAL A 251 -9.40 -8.07 -1.37
C VAL A 251 -8.33 -7.14 -1.93
N VAL A 252 -8.25 -5.94 -1.40
CA VAL A 252 -7.27 -4.91 -1.79
C VAL A 252 -6.78 -4.15 -0.57
N SER A 253 -5.61 -3.52 -0.70
CA SER A 253 -5.15 -2.50 0.23
C SER A 253 -5.39 -1.11 -0.35
N MET A 254 -5.92 -0.21 0.47
CA MET A 254 -6.14 1.19 0.12
C MET A 254 -6.00 2.06 1.36
N ALA A 255 -5.24 3.15 1.25
CA ALA A 255 -4.98 4.08 2.36
C ALA A 255 -4.49 3.36 3.65
N GLY A 256 -3.57 2.39 3.52
CA GLY A 256 -2.98 1.64 4.63
C GLY A 256 -3.90 0.60 5.29
N ARG A 257 -5.09 0.36 4.75
CA ARG A 257 -6.09 -0.59 5.27
C ARG A 257 -6.40 -1.68 4.25
N VAL A 258 -6.88 -2.83 4.74
CA VAL A 258 -7.31 -3.95 3.89
C VAL A 258 -8.83 -3.98 3.78
N TYR A 259 -9.33 -4.01 2.57
CA TYR A 259 -10.76 -4.07 2.25
C TYR A 259 -11.12 -5.47 1.74
N ALA A 260 -12.09 -6.11 2.38
CA ALA A 260 -12.71 -7.36 1.95
C ALA A 260 -14.09 -7.05 1.37
N VAL A 261 -14.24 -7.24 0.07
CA VAL A 261 -15.37 -6.75 -0.73
C VAL A 261 -16.21 -7.91 -1.24
N GLY A 262 -17.48 -7.96 -0.87
CA GLY A 262 -18.40 -8.97 -1.34
C GLY A 262 -18.00 -10.40 -0.95
N GLY A 263 -18.19 -11.34 -1.85
CA GLY A 263 -17.86 -12.75 -1.65
C GLY A 263 -19.06 -13.62 -1.32
N PHE A 264 -18.80 -14.72 -0.63
CA PHE A 264 -19.78 -15.76 -0.29
C PHE A 264 -19.55 -16.26 1.15
N ASN A 265 -20.59 -16.37 1.95
CA ASN A 265 -20.51 -16.75 3.36
C ASN A 265 -20.86 -18.22 3.66
N SER A 266 -20.96 -19.06 2.66
CA SER A 266 -21.48 -20.45 2.64
C SER A 266 -23.01 -20.57 2.50
N SER A 267 -23.75 -19.46 2.53
CA SER A 267 -25.20 -19.43 2.35
C SER A 267 -25.62 -18.43 1.26
N LEU A 268 -25.11 -17.21 1.34
CA LEU A 268 -25.50 -16.09 0.48
C LEU A 268 -24.28 -15.42 -0.15
N ARG A 269 -24.48 -14.88 -1.35
CA ARG A 269 -23.53 -13.94 -1.95
C ARG A 269 -23.68 -12.61 -1.24
N GLU A 270 -22.53 -12.01 -0.94
CA GLU A 270 -22.46 -10.80 -0.14
C GLU A 270 -22.36 -9.53 -1.01
N ARG A 271 -22.88 -8.42 -0.50
CA ARG A 271 -22.58 -7.07 -0.97
C ARG A 271 -21.86 -6.24 0.09
N THR A 272 -21.67 -6.81 1.26
CA THR A 272 -21.02 -6.16 2.40
C THR A 272 -19.54 -5.98 2.18
N VAL A 273 -18.99 -4.97 2.81
CA VAL A 273 -17.58 -4.62 2.76
C VAL A 273 -17.07 -4.42 4.17
N ASP A 274 -16.01 -5.14 4.53
CA ASP A 274 -15.32 -5.00 5.80
C ASP A 274 -13.91 -4.47 5.58
N VAL A 275 -13.46 -3.63 6.51
CA VAL A 275 -12.15 -2.97 6.47
C VAL A 275 -11.33 -3.37 7.69
N TYR A 276 -10.12 -3.81 7.46
CA TYR A 276 -9.15 -4.16 8.49
C TYR A 276 -8.18 -3.00 8.74
N ASP A 277 -8.05 -2.62 9.97
CA ASP A 277 -7.04 -1.69 10.48
C ASP A 277 -5.93 -2.50 11.17
N GLY A 278 -4.76 -2.58 10.53
CA GLY A 278 -3.65 -3.40 11.01
C GLY A 278 -3.04 -2.88 12.33
N VAL A 279 -3.09 -1.57 12.58
CA VAL A 279 -2.57 -0.97 13.83
C VAL A 279 -3.44 -1.35 15.03
N ARG A 280 -4.77 -1.41 14.82
CA ARG A 280 -5.74 -1.75 15.86
C ARG A 280 -6.05 -3.24 15.94
N ASP A 281 -5.62 -4.02 14.94
CA ASP A 281 -6.00 -5.42 14.74
C ASP A 281 -7.52 -5.63 14.81
N GLN A 282 -8.27 -4.82 14.05
CA GLN A 282 -9.74 -4.82 14.11
C GLN A 282 -10.37 -4.68 12.72
N TRP A 283 -11.51 -5.36 12.53
CA TRP A 283 -12.39 -5.20 11.37
C TRP A 283 -13.56 -4.29 11.70
N SER A 284 -13.95 -3.46 10.74
CA SER A 284 -15.14 -2.62 10.80
C SER A 284 -15.89 -2.65 9.46
N ALA A 285 -17.21 -2.50 9.50
CA ALA A 285 -18.03 -2.43 8.30
C ALA A 285 -18.02 -1.01 7.71
N VAL A 286 -18.04 -0.93 6.38
CA VAL A 286 -18.25 0.29 5.61
C VAL A 286 -19.46 0.13 4.68
N ALA A 287 -19.73 1.13 3.82
CA ALA A 287 -20.88 1.06 2.92
C ALA A 287 -20.85 -0.20 2.05
N SER A 288 -22.00 -0.83 1.92
CA SER A 288 -22.19 -2.00 1.07
C SER A 288 -22.31 -1.61 -0.40
N MET A 289 -21.86 -2.49 -1.30
CA MET A 289 -22.10 -2.37 -2.74
C MET A 289 -23.60 -2.35 -3.03
N GLN A 290 -23.98 -1.85 -4.19
CA GLN A 290 -25.36 -1.89 -4.67
C GLN A 290 -25.77 -3.31 -5.07
N GLU A 291 -24.84 -4.10 -5.59
CA GLU A 291 -25.06 -5.46 -6.08
C GLU A 291 -24.28 -6.49 -5.29
N ARG A 292 -24.87 -7.68 -5.12
CA ARG A 292 -24.16 -8.83 -4.54
C ARG A 292 -23.13 -9.35 -5.53
N ARG A 293 -21.90 -9.58 -5.10
CA ARG A 293 -20.81 -10.04 -5.95
C ARG A 293 -19.97 -11.08 -5.23
N SER A 294 -19.98 -12.31 -5.70
CA SER A 294 -18.96 -13.32 -5.39
C SER A 294 -18.05 -13.53 -6.60
N THR A 295 -16.87 -14.06 -6.42
CA THR A 295 -15.89 -14.27 -7.50
C THR A 295 -15.63 -13.02 -8.36
N LEU A 296 -15.68 -11.86 -7.72
CA LEU A 296 -15.36 -10.57 -8.35
C LEU A 296 -13.85 -10.33 -8.36
N GLY A 297 -13.43 -9.40 -9.21
CA GLY A 297 -12.13 -8.77 -9.12
C GLY A 297 -12.21 -7.45 -8.35
N ALA A 298 -11.20 -7.15 -7.56
CA ALA A 298 -11.09 -5.86 -6.88
C ALA A 298 -9.70 -5.25 -7.12
N ALA A 299 -9.67 -3.96 -7.39
CA ALA A 299 -8.42 -3.21 -7.58
C ALA A 299 -8.60 -1.75 -7.19
N VAL A 300 -7.50 -1.07 -6.91
CA VAL A 300 -7.47 0.36 -6.60
C VAL A 300 -6.88 1.12 -7.78
N LEU A 301 -7.61 2.12 -8.25
CA LEU A 301 -7.18 3.03 -9.31
C LEU A 301 -7.59 4.46 -8.98
N ALA A 302 -6.65 5.39 -9.00
CA ALA A 302 -6.88 6.81 -8.73
C ALA A 302 -7.66 7.07 -7.42
N ASP A 303 -7.23 6.44 -6.32
CA ASP A 303 -7.85 6.52 -4.98
C ASP A 303 -9.31 5.97 -4.88
N LEU A 304 -9.80 5.29 -5.90
CA LEU A 304 -11.07 4.57 -5.88
C LEU A 304 -10.84 3.06 -5.87
N LEU A 305 -11.68 2.34 -5.14
CA LEU A 305 -11.72 0.88 -5.14
C LEU A 305 -12.77 0.43 -6.16
N TYR A 306 -12.37 -0.38 -7.12
CA TYR A 306 -13.25 -0.92 -8.16
C TYR A 306 -13.60 -2.37 -7.83
N ALA A 307 -14.90 -2.69 -7.84
CA ALA A 307 -15.46 -4.03 -7.78
C ALA A 307 -15.92 -4.42 -9.19
N VAL A 308 -15.26 -5.40 -9.78
CA VAL A 308 -15.40 -5.73 -11.21
C VAL A 308 -16.05 -7.08 -11.37
N GLY A 309 -17.19 -7.12 -12.05
CA GLY A 309 -17.87 -8.35 -12.41
C GLY A 309 -18.29 -9.21 -11.22
N GLY A 310 -18.07 -10.51 -11.34
CA GLY A 310 -18.44 -11.50 -10.34
C GLY A 310 -19.77 -12.20 -10.65
N PHE A 311 -20.39 -12.79 -9.62
CA PHE A 311 -21.62 -13.55 -9.69
C PHE A 311 -22.58 -13.14 -8.56
N ASN A 312 -23.82 -12.80 -8.88
CA ASN A 312 -24.77 -12.28 -7.90
C ASN A 312 -25.67 -13.38 -7.25
N GLY A 313 -25.52 -14.61 -7.70
CA GLY A 313 -26.35 -15.75 -7.29
C GLY A 313 -27.29 -16.24 -8.39
N SER A 314 -27.54 -15.43 -9.41
CA SER A 314 -28.38 -15.78 -10.55
C SER A 314 -27.60 -15.74 -11.86
N ILE A 315 -26.84 -14.69 -12.07
CA ILE A 315 -26.07 -14.47 -13.30
C ILE A 315 -24.65 -13.99 -13.01
N GLY A 316 -23.75 -14.23 -13.98
CA GLY A 316 -22.46 -13.55 -14.05
C GLY A 316 -22.65 -12.08 -14.41
N LEU A 317 -21.80 -11.21 -13.90
CA LEU A 317 -21.93 -9.77 -14.00
C LEU A 317 -20.91 -9.16 -14.97
N SER A 318 -21.38 -8.19 -15.75
CA SER A 318 -20.51 -7.26 -16.49
C SER A 318 -20.42 -5.90 -15.80
N THR A 319 -21.27 -5.64 -14.80
CA THR A 319 -21.32 -4.39 -14.06
C THR A 319 -20.06 -4.17 -13.21
N VAL A 320 -19.75 -2.90 -13.02
CA VAL A 320 -18.60 -2.45 -12.24
C VAL A 320 -19.03 -1.32 -11.31
N GLU A 321 -18.62 -1.38 -10.06
CA GLU A 321 -18.87 -0.34 -9.06
C GLU A 321 -17.55 0.23 -8.55
N ALA A 322 -17.51 1.53 -8.28
CA ALA A 322 -16.39 2.23 -7.68
C ALA A 322 -16.75 2.78 -6.30
N TYR A 323 -15.86 2.60 -5.35
CA TYR A 323 -16.01 3.06 -3.97
C TYR A 323 -15.05 4.19 -3.66
N ASN A 324 -15.59 5.27 -3.13
CA ASN A 324 -14.81 6.39 -2.60
C ASN A 324 -14.78 6.30 -1.05
N TYR A 325 -13.60 6.03 -0.49
CA TYR A 325 -13.46 5.87 0.96
C TYR A 325 -13.64 7.18 1.74
N LYS A 326 -13.48 8.34 1.08
CA LYS A 326 -13.67 9.66 1.72
C LYS A 326 -15.14 9.99 1.91
N SER A 327 -15.99 9.68 0.93
CA SER A 327 -17.43 9.86 1.01
C SER A 327 -18.18 8.63 1.55
N ASN A 328 -17.52 7.47 1.62
CA ASN A 328 -18.10 6.18 1.98
C ASN A 328 -19.29 5.78 1.10
N GLU A 329 -19.13 5.95 -0.21
CA GLU A 329 -20.20 5.70 -1.19
C GLU A 329 -19.72 4.85 -2.35
N TRP A 330 -20.63 3.98 -2.85
CA TRP A 330 -20.45 3.19 -4.07
C TRP A 330 -21.26 3.79 -5.21
N MET A 331 -20.68 3.83 -6.40
CA MET A 331 -21.35 4.25 -7.63
C MET A 331 -21.05 3.27 -8.78
N TYR A 332 -22.03 3.07 -9.68
CA TYR A 332 -21.75 2.36 -10.91
C TYR A 332 -20.86 3.20 -11.83
N VAL A 333 -19.98 2.52 -12.52
CA VAL A 333 -19.22 3.04 -13.67
C VAL A 333 -19.58 2.21 -14.91
N ALA A 334 -18.93 2.45 -16.04
CA ALA A 334 -19.23 1.70 -17.27
C ALA A 334 -19.08 0.19 -17.07
N SER A 335 -20.01 -0.57 -17.62
CA SER A 335 -19.98 -2.04 -17.60
C SER A 335 -18.99 -2.57 -18.62
N MET A 336 -18.37 -3.71 -18.32
CA MET A 336 -17.58 -4.48 -19.29
C MET A 336 -18.43 -4.95 -20.47
N ASN A 337 -17.80 -5.26 -21.59
CA ASN A 337 -18.46 -5.85 -22.77
C ASN A 337 -18.87 -7.30 -22.53
N THR A 338 -18.18 -8.02 -21.67
CA THR A 338 -18.43 -9.43 -21.34
C THR A 338 -18.76 -9.61 -19.88
N ARG A 339 -19.72 -10.49 -19.57
CA ARG A 339 -19.95 -10.95 -18.19
C ARG A 339 -18.79 -11.83 -17.75
N ARG A 340 -18.20 -11.52 -16.58
CA ARG A 340 -17.02 -12.22 -16.08
C ARG A 340 -17.19 -12.55 -14.61
N SER A 341 -17.42 -13.81 -14.29
CA SER A 341 -17.22 -14.35 -12.95
C SER A 341 -15.85 -14.99 -12.83
N SER A 342 -15.31 -15.16 -11.64
CA SER A 342 -13.94 -15.65 -11.41
C SER A 342 -12.90 -14.90 -12.24
N VAL A 343 -13.09 -13.59 -12.34
CA VAL A 343 -12.26 -12.66 -13.11
C VAL A 343 -11.06 -12.22 -12.27
N GLY A 344 -9.89 -12.16 -12.90
CA GLY A 344 -8.72 -11.51 -12.34
C GLY A 344 -8.63 -10.06 -12.77
N VAL A 345 -8.17 -9.18 -11.88
CA VAL A 345 -8.00 -7.76 -12.20
C VAL A 345 -6.63 -7.24 -11.78
N GLY A 346 -6.15 -6.24 -12.48
CA GLY A 346 -4.92 -5.53 -12.15
C GLY A 346 -4.92 -4.13 -12.74
N VAL A 347 -4.11 -3.26 -12.16
CA VAL A 347 -3.94 -1.87 -12.61
C VAL A 347 -2.52 -1.66 -13.10
N VAL A 348 -2.37 -1.22 -14.34
CA VAL A 348 -1.10 -0.87 -14.97
C VAL A 348 -1.25 0.46 -15.69
N ASP A 349 -0.30 1.36 -15.51
CA ASP A 349 -0.23 2.66 -16.21
C ASP A 349 -1.54 3.45 -16.18
N GLY A 350 -2.20 3.47 -15.02
CA GLY A 350 -3.47 4.21 -14.83
C GLY A 350 -4.67 3.59 -15.52
N LYS A 351 -4.60 2.34 -15.96
CA LYS A 351 -5.68 1.56 -16.57
C LYS A 351 -5.99 0.33 -15.74
N LEU A 352 -7.26 -0.08 -15.72
CA LEU A 352 -7.75 -1.27 -15.04
C LEU A 352 -7.99 -2.38 -16.08
N TYR A 353 -7.48 -3.57 -15.82
CA TYR A 353 -7.60 -4.72 -16.70
C TYR A 353 -8.45 -5.80 -16.06
N ALA A 354 -9.42 -6.33 -16.80
CA ALA A 354 -10.21 -7.51 -16.45
C ALA A 354 -9.75 -8.68 -17.31
N VAL A 355 -9.21 -9.72 -16.66
CA VAL A 355 -8.49 -10.81 -17.31
C VAL A 355 -9.27 -12.11 -17.17
N GLY A 356 -9.65 -12.69 -18.28
CA GLY A 356 -10.27 -14.00 -18.34
C GLY A 356 -11.59 -14.08 -17.57
N GLY A 357 -11.75 -15.13 -16.80
CA GLY A 357 -12.94 -15.44 -16.04
C GLY A 357 -13.86 -16.45 -16.76
N TYR A 358 -15.12 -16.50 -16.33
CA TYR A 358 -16.13 -17.39 -16.87
C TYR A 358 -17.35 -16.58 -17.32
N ASP A 359 -17.80 -16.83 -18.53
CA ASP A 359 -19.05 -16.28 -19.05
C ASP A 359 -20.17 -17.33 -18.95
N GLY A 360 -21.14 -17.09 -18.10
CA GLY A 360 -22.28 -17.97 -17.90
C GLY A 360 -23.24 -18.03 -19.10
N ALA A 361 -23.25 -17.01 -19.98
CA ALA A 361 -24.09 -16.97 -21.16
C ALA A 361 -23.57 -17.92 -22.24
N SER A 362 -22.29 -17.88 -22.54
CA SER A 362 -21.63 -18.80 -23.46
C SER A 362 -21.22 -20.14 -22.81
N ARG A 363 -21.26 -20.22 -21.49
CA ARG A 363 -20.76 -21.35 -20.68
C ARG A 363 -19.31 -21.70 -20.94
N GLN A 364 -18.48 -20.69 -21.12
CA GLN A 364 -17.06 -20.85 -21.46
C GLN A 364 -16.15 -20.09 -20.49
N CYS A 365 -14.99 -20.69 -20.20
CA CYS A 365 -13.87 -19.96 -19.67
C CYS A 365 -13.31 -19.02 -20.73
N LEU A 366 -12.81 -17.87 -20.31
CA LEU A 366 -12.43 -16.79 -21.22
C LEU A 366 -10.91 -16.66 -21.35
N SER A 367 -10.44 -16.41 -22.56
CA SER A 367 -9.09 -15.90 -22.86
C SER A 367 -9.08 -14.39 -23.08
N THR A 368 -10.24 -13.78 -23.25
CA THR A 368 -10.38 -12.35 -23.55
C THR A 368 -9.99 -11.48 -22.37
N VAL A 369 -9.51 -10.30 -22.67
CA VAL A 369 -9.06 -9.28 -21.72
C VAL A 369 -9.65 -7.94 -22.12
N GLU A 370 -10.15 -7.19 -21.14
CA GLU A 370 -10.67 -5.84 -21.34
C GLU A 370 -9.89 -4.83 -20.51
N GLU A 371 -9.66 -3.66 -21.08
CA GLU A 371 -9.02 -2.51 -20.45
C GLU A 371 -10.06 -1.41 -20.19
N TYR A 372 -10.05 -0.85 -18.98
CA TYR A 372 -10.88 0.28 -18.59
C TYR A 372 -10.04 1.55 -18.48
N ASP A 373 -10.51 2.60 -19.15
CA ASP A 373 -9.97 3.95 -19.04
C ASP A 373 -10.87 4.80 -18.13
N PRO A 374 -10.37 5.22 -16.94
CA PRO A 374 -11.17 6.02 -16.02
C PRO A 374 -11.46 7.45 -16.53
N VAL A 375 -10.67 7.95 -17.49
CA VAL A 375 -10.87 9.29 -18.08
C VAL A 375 -12.06 9.30 -19.02
N THR A 376 -12.19 8.25 -19.85
CA THR A 376 -13.29 8.13 -20.82
C THR A 376 -14.48 7.34 -20.31
N ASP A 377 -14.35 6.67 -19.15
CA ASP A 377 -15.33 5.73 -18.60
C ASP A 377 -15.75 4.66 -19.62
N GLN A 378 -14.77 4.02 -20.27
CA GLN A 378 -15.02 3.02 -21.31
C GLN A 378 -14.14 1.78 -21.15
N TRP A 379 -14.71 0.62 -21.51
CA TRP A 379 -14.01 -0.66 -21.62
C TRP A 379 -13.75 -1.00 -23.08
N CYS A 380 -12.53 -1.43 -23.37
CA CYS A 380 -12.11 -1.90 -24.71
C CYS A 380 -11.41 -3.25 -24.60
N TYR A 381 -11.62 -4.13 -25.59
CA TYR A 381 -10.83 -5.35 -25.68
C TYR A 381 -9.39 -5.03 -26.03
N VAL A 382 -8.47 -5.76 -25.41
CA VAL A 382 -7.04 -5.79 -25.73
C VAL A 382 -6.68 -7.21 -26.18
N ALA A 383 -5.39 -7.51 -26.41
CA ALA A 383 -4.96 -8.82 -26.86
C ALA A 383 -5.41 -9.93 -25.90
N ASP A 384 -5.87 -11.03 -26.50
CA ASP A 384 -6.28 -12.24 -25.77
C ASP A 384 -5.08 -12.99 -25.22
N MET A 385 -5.26 -13.65 -24.07
CA MET A 385 -4.31 -14.65 -23.58
C MET A 385 -4.22 -15.83 -24.56
N SER A 386 -3.12 -16.58 -24.53
CA SER A 386 -2.93 -17.79 -25.34
C SER A 386 -3.88 -18.91 -24.91
N THR A 387 -4.34 -18.90 -23.65
CA THR A 387 -5.20 -19.92 -23.07
C THR A 387 -6.37 -19.31 -22.33
N ARG A 388 -7.47 -20.06 -22.27
CA ARG A 388 -8.64 -19.71 -21.45
C ARG A 388 -8.30 -19.96 -19.98
N ARG A 389 -8.62 -18.97 -19.12
CA ARG A 389 -8.36 -19.01 -17.68
C ARG A 389 -9.52 -18.44 -16.90
N SER A 390 -10.23 -19.29 -16.21
CA SER A 390 -11.15 -18.91 -15.14
C SER A 390 -10.45 -19.10 -13.81
N GLY A 391 -10.65 -18.18 -12.86
CA GLY A 391 -9.99 -18.27 -11.56
C GLY A 391 -8.47 -18.19 -11.60
N ALA A 392 -7.91 -17.48 -12.58
CA ALA A 392 -6.48 -17.15 -12.61
C ALA A 392 -6.16 -16.15 -11.49
N GLY A 393 -5.00 -16.30 -10.88
CA GLY A 393 -4.43 -15.27 -10.03
C GLY A 393 -3.84 -14.16 -10.91
N VAL A 394 -4.23 -12.92 -10.68
CA VAL A 394 -3.73 -11.77 -11.43
C VAL A 394 -2.99 -10.81 -10.52
N GLY A 395 -1.82 -10.39 -10.94
CA GLY A 395 -0.98 -9.43 -10.23
C GLY A 395 -0.18 -8.56 -11.20
N VAL A 396 0.36 -7.47 -10.69
CA VAL A 396 1.16 -6.52 -11.46
C VAL A 396 2.56 -6.44 -10.88
N LEU A 397 3.55 -6.58 -11.74
CA LEU A 397 4.96 -6.50 -11.37
C LEU A 397 5.75 -5.84 -12.50
N GLY A 398 6.55 -4.82 -12.18
CA GLY A 398 7.39 -4.14 -13.17
C GLY A 398 6.63 -3.54 -14.35
N GLY A 399 5.42 -3.01 -14.13
CA GLY A 399 4.59 -2.44 -15.19
C GLY A 399 3.97 -3.47 -16.14
N GLN A 400 3.98 -4.75 -15.78
CA GLN A 400 3.41 -5.86 -16.55
C GLN A 400 2.35 -6.61 -15.72
N LEU A 401 1.37 -7.16 -16.43
CA LEU A 401 0.24 -7.88 -15.86
C LEU A 401 0.46 -9.38 -15.98
N TYR A 402 0.42 -10.09 -14.86
CA TYR A 402 0.62 -11.54 -14.79
C TYR A 402 -0.71 -12.26 -14.56
N ALA A 403 -0.97 -13.30 -15.37
CA ALA A 403 -2.08 -14.22 -15.18
C ALA A 403 -1.50 -15.61 -14.85
N ALA A 404 -1.65 -16.02 -13.61
CA ALA A 404 -1.07 -17.25 -13.08
C ALA A 404 -2.15 -18.33 -12.86
N GLY A 405 -1.95 -19.48 -13.46
CA GLY A 405 -2.80 -20.64 -13.28
C GLY A 405 -4.23 -20.46 -13.79
N GLY A 406 -5.21 -20.77 -12.92
CA GLY A 406 -6.60 -20.83 -13.29
C GLY A 406 -7.00 -22.18 -13.87
N HIS A 407 -8.18 -22.29 -14.49
CA HIS A 407 -8.65 -23.51 -15.10
C HIS A 407 -9.45 -23.26 -16.38
N ASP A 408 -9.51 -24.28 -17.23
CA ASP A 408 -10.42 -24.39 -18.36
C ASP A 408 -11.18 -25.72 -18.24
N GLY A 409 -12.43 -25.65 -17.81
CA GLY A 409 -13.19 -26.85 -17.43
C GLY A 409 -12.49 -27.62 -16.30
N PRO A 410 -12.23 -28.92 -16.50
CA PRO A 410 -11.58 -29.76 -15.48
C PRO A 410 -10.07 -29.55 -15.37
N LEU A 411 -9.45 -28.90 -16.34
CA LEU A 411 -8.01 -28.74 -16.42
C LEU A 411 -7.54 -27.55 -15.55
N VAL A 412 -6.87 -27.84 -14.45
CA VAL A 412 -6.21 -26.82 -13.60
C VAL A 412 -4.80 -26.58 -14.14
N ARG A 413 -4.43 -25.31 -14.29
CA ARG A 413 -3.18 -24.90 -14.95
C ARG A 413 -2.09 -24.51 -13.95
N LYS A 414 -0.85 -24.76 -14.33
CA LYS A 414 0.35 -24.20 -13.69
C LYS A 414 1.05 -23.15 -14.55
N SER A 415 0.62 -23.00 -15.81
CA SER A 415 1.21 -22.03 -16.72
C SER A 415 0.91 -20.59 -16.32
N VAL A 416 1.82 -19.69 -16.66
CA VAL A 416 1.74 -18.27 -16.35
C VAL A 416 2.02 -17.46 -17.61
N GLU A 417 1.20 -16.45 -17.85
CA GLU A 417 1.34 -15.52 -18.96
C GLU A 417 1.53 -14.09 -18.46
N VAL A 418 2.29 -13.32 -19.19
CA VAL A 418 2.59 -11.91 -18.88
C VAL A 418 2.16 -11.04 -20.04
N TYR A 419 1.40 -10.01 -19.72
CA TYR A 419 0.95 -8.98 -20.65
C TYR A 419 1.81 -7.74 -20.53
N ASP A 420 2.29 -7.27 -21.67
CA ASP A 420 2.97 -5.99 -21.80
C ASP A 420 2.02 -4.97 -22.46
N PRO A 421 1.57 -3.94 -21.73
CA PRO A 421 0.69 -2.91 -22.30
C PRO A 421 1.32 -2.10 -23.42
N GLN A 422 2.63 -1.94 -23.43
CA GLN A 422 3.38 -1.18 -24.42
C GLN A 422 3.30 -1.83 -25.82
N THR A 423 3.34 -3.15 -25.84
CA THR A 423 3.31 -3.95 -27.09
C THR A 423 1.95 -4.58 -27.36
N ASN A 424 1.00 -4.52 -26.39
CA ASN A 424 -0.28 -5.20 -26.43
C ASN A 424 -0.13 -6.70 -26.77
N THR A 425 0.77 -7.39 -26.08
CA THR A 425 1.06 -8.81 -26.33
C THR A 425 1.18 -9.60 -25.04
N TRP A 426 0.75 -10.87 -25.09
CA TRP A 426 0.96 -11.85 -24.03
C TRP A 426 2.13 -12.78 -24.40
N ARG A 427 2.92 -13.17 -23.40
CA ARG A 427 3.97 -14.17 -23.53
C ARG A 427 3.91 -15.16 -22.36
N LEU A 428 4.25 -16.41 -22.61
CA LEU A 428 4.44 -17.41 -21.56
C LEU A 428 5.77 -17.17 -20.84
N VAL A 429 5.78 -17.39 -19.54
CA VAL A 429 6.96 -17.45 -18.70
C VAL A 429 7.06 -18.83 -18.06
N CYS A 430 8.05 -19.06 -17.19
CA CYS A 430 8.22 -20.34 -16.51
C CYS A 430 6.93 -20.75 -15.75
N ASP A 431 6.59 -22.04 -15.83
CA ASP A 431 5.46 -22.61 -15.10
C ASP A 431 5.69 -22.61 -13.59
N MET A 432 4.61 -22.44 -12.81
CA MET A 432 4.62 -22.68 -11.37
C MET A 432 4.99 -24.13 -11.06
N ASN A 433 5.44 -24.38 -9.83
CA ASN A 433 5.70 -25.74 -9.34
C ASN A 433 4.41 -26.56 -9.21
N MET A 434 3.28 -25.92 -8.90
CA MET A 434 1.99 -26.56 -8.67
C MET A 434 0.90 -25.96 -9.56
N CYS A 435 -0.06 -26.80 -9.98
CA CYS A 435 -1.29 -26.31 -10.58
C CYS A 435 -2.10 -25.55 -9.52
N ARG A 436 -2.61 -24.37 -9.88
CA ARG A 436 -3.38 -23.53 -8.94
C ARG A 436 -4.51 -22.82 -9.67
N ARG A 437 -5.73 -22.96 -9.17
CA ARG A 437 -6.86 -22.11 -9.49
C ARG A 437 -7.36 -21.41 -8.23
N ASN A 438 -7.99 -20.25 -8.38
CA ASN A 438 -8.54 -19.50 -7.27
C ASN A 438 -7.52 -19.19 -6.16
N ALA A 439 -6.29 -18.97 -6.56
CA ALA A 439 -5.20 -18.54 -5.70
C ALA A 439 -5.21 -17.02 -5.52
N GLY A 440 -4.68 -16.55 -4.39
CA GLY A 440 -4.37 -15.14 -4.20
C GLY A 440 -3.05 -14.76 -4.85
N VAL A 441 -2.91 -13.51 -5.29
CA VAL A 441 -1.68 -12.99 -5.87
C VAL A 441 -1.35 -11.62 -5.31
N CYS A 442 -0.10 -11.39 -4.99
CA CYS A 442 0.42 -10.06 -4.67
C CYS A 442 1.85 -9.91 -5.15
N ALA A 443 2.28 -8.68 -5.36
CA ALA A 443 3.66 -8.34 -5.72
C ALA A 443 4.31 -7.52 -4.60
N ILE A 444 5.53 -7.87 -4.26
CA ILE A 444 6.32 -7.17 -3.24
C ILE A 444 7.81 -7.40 -3.49
N ASN A 445 8.61 -6.37 -3.25
CA ASN A 445 10.08 -6.42 -3.35
C ASN A 445 10.59 -7.00 -4.70
N GLY A 446 9.91 -6.69 -5.80
CA GLY A 446 10.28 -7.17 -7.13
C GLY A 446 9.95 -8.64 -7.40
N LEU A 447 9.15 -9.29 -6.55
CA LEU A 447 8.72 -10.69 -6.67
C LEU A 447 7.20 -10.77 -6.74
N LEU A 448 6.68 -11.75 -7.47
CA LEU A 448 5.24 -12.05 -7.56
C LEU A 448 4.94 -13.31 -6.74
N TYR A 449 4.08 -13.17 -5.74
CA TYR A 449 3.66 -14.28 -4.87
C TYR A 449 2.30 -14.81 -5.28
N VAL A 450 2.18 -16.15 -5.32
CA VAL A 450 0.92 -16.88 -5.54
C VAL A 450 0.63 -17.72 -4.32
N ILE A 451 -0.53 -17.51 -3.72
CA ILE A 451 -0.88 -17.98 -2.38
C ILE A 451 -2.04 -18.95 -2.45
N GLY A 452 -1.83 -20.17 -1.96
CA GLY A 452 -2.87 -21.20 -1.84
C GLY A 452 -3.49 -21.58 -3.17
N GLY A 453 -4.82 -21.56 -3.21
CA GLY A 453 -5.61 -22.05 -4.35
C GLY A 453 -5.96 -23.52 -4.23
N ASP A 454 -6.41 -24.10 -5.33
CA ASP A 454 -6.86 -25.49 -5.46
C ASP A 454 -6.17 -26.12 -6.67
N ASP A 455 -5.60 -27.31 -6.52
CA ASP A 455 -4.89 -28.03 -7.59
C ASP A 455 -5.77 -28.98 -8.39
N GLY A 456 -7.07 -29.02 -8.06
CA GLY A 456 -8.05 -29.96 -8.61
C GLY A 456 -8.34 -31.14 -7.68
N SER A 457 -7.49 -31.37 -6.68
CA SER A 457 -7.66 -32.44 -5.68
C SER A 457 -7.81 -31.92 -4.26
N CYS A 458 -7.08 -30.87 -3.89
CA CYS A 458 -7.12 -30.30 -2.55
C CYS A 458 -6.84 -28.79 -2.55
N ASN A 459 -7.24 -28.16 -1.44
CA ASN A 459 -6.86 -26.78 -1.16
C ASN A 459 -5.41 -26.72 -0.69
N LEU A 460 -4.63 -25.81 -1.24
CA LEU A 460 -3.21 -25.67 -0.99
C LEU A 460 -2.93 -24.69 0.16
N SER A 461 -1.99 -25.05 1.02
CA SER A 461 -1.43 -24.19 2.07
C SER A 461 -0.11 -23.55 1.66
N SER A 462 0.48 -23.99 0.56
CA SER A 462 1.76 -23.53 0.07
C SER A 462 1.67 -22.18 -0.63
N VAL A 463 2.78 -21.48 -0.63
CA VAL A 463 2.99 -20.21 -1.34
C VAL A 463 4.24 -20.34 -2.18
N GLU A 464 4.19 -19.88 -3.42
CA GLU A 464 5.37 -19.78 -4.27
C GLU A 464 5.50 -18.38 -4.85
N PHE A 465 6.74 -17.99 -5.16
CA PHE A 465 7.03 -16.69 -5.76
C PHE A 465 7.84 -16.82 -7.03
N TYR A 466 7.59 -15.88 -7.93
CA TYR A 466 8.28 -15.73 -9.20
C TYR A 466 9.30 -14.61 -9.14
N ASN A 467 10.52 -14.90 -9.61
CA ASN A 467 11.55 -13.90 -9.79
C ASN A 467 11.75 -13.63 -11.30
N PRO A 468 11.36 -12.45 -11.82
CA PRO A 468 11.45 -12.14 -13.23
C PRO A 468 12.90 -12.05 -13.74
N ALA A 469 13.87 -11.75 -12.86
CA ALA A 469 15.28 -11.66 -13.25
C ALA A 469 15.88 -13.04 -13.60
N THR A 470 15.36 -14.11 -13.02
CA THR A 470 15.84 -15.49 -13.22
C THR A 470 14.86 -16.37 -13.99
N ASP A 471 13.63 -15.87 -14.25
CA ASP A 471 12.51 -16.65 -14.82
C ASP A 471 12.28 -17.97 -14.06
N LYS A 472 12.24 -17.91 -12.71
CA LYS A 472 12.07 -19.09 -11.86
C LYS A 472 11.03 -18.89 -10.78
N TRP A 473 10.32 -19.99 -10.46
CA TRP A 473 9.41 -20.12 -9.32
C TRP A 473 10.08 -20.86 -8.17
N SER A 474 9.86 -20.39 -6.96
CA SER A 474 10.35 -20.99 -5.71
C SER A 474 9.25 -21.05 -4.68
N LEU A 475 9.12 -22.17 -3.96
CA LEU A 475 8.25 -22.30 -2.81
C LEU A 475 8.88 -21.58 -1.60
N ILE A 476 8.07 -20.89 -0.81
CA ILE A 476 8.55 -20.43 0.50
C ILE A 476 8.60 -21.62 1.47
N PRO A 477 9.51 -21.60 2.46
CA PRO A 477 9.72 -22.76 3.34
C PRO A 477 8.57 -23.02 4.32
N THR A 478 7.73 -21.99 4.58
CA THR A 478 6.63 -22.04 5.53
C THR A 478 5.28 -22.04 4.84
N ASN A 479 4.30 -22.74 5.41
CA ASN A 479 2.95 -22.84 4.88
C ASN A 479 1.95 -22.09 5.77
N MET A 480 0.80 -21.70 5.18
CA MET A 480 -0.35 -21.25 5.96
C MET A 480 -0.83 -22.38 6.91
N SER A 481 -1.53 -22.01 7.97
CA SER A 481 -2.09 -22.95 8.93
C SER A 481 -3.09 -23.93 8.31
N ASN A 482 -3.85 -23.47 7.31
CA ASN A 482 -4.82 -24.26 6.56
C ASN A 482 -4.66 -24.05 5.06
N GLY A 483 -4.80 -25.12 4.27
CA GLY A 483 -4.99 -25.02 2.83
C GLY A 483 -6.29 -24.28 2.53
N ARG A 484 -6.25 -23.30 1.64
CA ARG A 484 -7.40 -22.47 1.26
C ARG A 484 -7.38 -22.05 -0.19
N SER A 485 -8.54 -22.12 -0.82
CA SER A 485 -8.82 -21.51 -2.12
C SER A 485 -9.76 -20.32 -1.94
N TYR A 486 -9.86 -19.46 -2.93
CA TYR A 486 -10.71 -18.27 -2.90
C TYR A 486 -10.44 -17.33 -1.72
N ALA A 487 -9.23 -17.35 -1.19
CA ALA A 487 -8.76 -16.35 -0.25
C ALA A 487 -8.37 -15.06 -1.00
N GLY A 488 -8.60 -13.94 -0.38
CA GLY A 488 -8.08 -12.67 -0.86
C GLY A 488 -6.73 -12.36 -0.23
N VAL A 489 -5.90 -11.60 -0.95
CA VAL A 489 -4.55 -11.24 -0.48
C VAL A 489 -4.33 -9.76 -0.68
N ALA A 490 -3.75 -9.11 0.31
CA ALA A 490 -3.29 -7.73 0.24
C ALA A 490 -1.95 -7.55 0.95
N VAL A 491 -1.20 -6.54 0.55
CA VAL A 491 0.06 -6.14 1.20
C VAL A 491 -0.13 -4.78 1.84
N ILE A 492 0.28 -4.67 3.09
CA ILE A 492 0.28 -3.43 3.86
C ILE A 492 1.63 -3.23 4.55
N ASP A 493 1.86 -2.02 5.04
CA ASP A 493 2.99 -1.75 5.91
C ASP A 493 2.86 -2.56 7.19
N LYS A 494 3.99 -3.12 7.68
CA LYS A 494 4.01 -3.85 8.94
C LYS A 494 3.56 -2.90 10.06
N PRO A 495 2.46 -3.20 10.77
CA PRO A 495 2.06 -2.41 11.94
C PRO A 495 3.18 -2.40 12.98
N LEU A 496 3.45 -1.23 13.53
CA LEU A 496 4.46 -1.04 14.58
C LEU A 496 3.99 -1.54 15.92
#